data_9a91281993902a5dbb9d2854eb91cb07
#
_entry.id   9a91281993902a5dbb9d2854eb91cb07
#
_cell.length_a   1.000
_cell.length_b   1.000
_cell.length_c   1.000
_cell.angle_alpha   90.00
_cell.angle_beta   90.00
_cell.angle_gamma   90.00
#
_symmetry.space_group_name_H-M   'P 1'
#
loop_
_entity.id
_entity.type
_entity.pdbx_description
1 polymer ?
#
loop_
_entity_poly.entity_id
_entity_poly.type
_entity_poly.pdbx_seq_one_letter_code
_entity_poly.pdbx_strand_id
1 'polypeptide(L)'
;MQSINVGQDDSALLELLREEEFRYQSIPLAQGVKTSGGDRAGTLAVIMPSELSGKSVLDVGCHYGFFSFEAAKRGARRVMGVDFDDDALRKAGKLREVIGSDVEFRKLNIANQTVDEKFDIVLCLNVLHHLPDPLRTLNDLVDITRERLVLEVAGVRGRDAKKMFQRNAPATWSLHPLPLLQPILDRLPQIMLGSADRLFESNFFFSRVALERLLVHQKSLFWKVKTVNSPFKGRFICIADKLRIDDLLIVAGPSASGKSRFIRNLAQGGQPEVDRIMENCDAPWVEGRPNHIGDLPRAHLPKLAYHYDFMRPFLRGPFNFERDRATDVFSVAEAVTSVTLVTEAKELADRWDRREIRAKTHFGMYLGPKRAKKIARTFGDKASVAALYDRWVEFISRQPGDHYLLDT
;
A
#
# COMPACT_ATOMS: atom_id res chain seq x y z
N MET A 1 -6.68 -16.99 33.15
CA MET A 1 -8.07 -16.84 33.61
C MET A 1 -8.04 -15.91 34.80
N GLN A 2 -8.21 -14.62 34.58
CA GLN A 2 -8.47 -13.67 35.67
C GLN A 2 -9.99 -13.53 35.77
N SER A 3 -10.54 -13.88 36.89
CA SER A 3 -11.95 -13.73 37.25
C SER A 3 -12.27 -12.23 37.36
N ILE A 4 -13.05 -11.72 36.43
CA ILE A 4 -13.60 -10.37 36.47
C ILE A 4 -14.66 -10.35 37.61
N ASN A 5 -14.47 -9.43 38.53
CA ASN A 5 -15.38 -9.22 39.67
C ASN A 5 -16.67 -8.58 39.18
N VAL A 6 -17.77 -9.32 39.20
CA VAL A 6 -19.04 -9.07 38.49
C VAL A 6 -20.00 -8.19 39.31
N GLY A 7 -19.56 -7.47 40.32
CA GLY A 7 -20.51 -6.86 41.29
C GLY A 7 -20.69 -5.34 41.23
N GLN A 8 -19.79 -4.55 40.64
CA GLN A 8 -19.89 -3.09 40.60
C GLN A 8 -20.09 -2.49 39.18
N ASP A 9 -19.80 -3.26 38.13
CA ASP A 9 -19.87 -2.76 36.73
C ASP A 9 -21.29 -2.71 36.14
N ASP A 10 -22.24 -3.44 36.66
CA ASP A 10 -23.59 -3.55 36.08
C ASP A 10 -24.41 -2.26 36.18
N SER A 11 -24.24 -1.50 37.26
CA SER A 11 -24.99 -0.26 37.46
C SER A 11 -24.53 0.83 36.49
N ALA A 12 -23.22 0.99 36.29
CA ALA A 12 -22.67 1.98 35.42
C ALA A 12 -22.98 1.71 33.92
N LEU A 13 -23.00 0.41 33.54
CA LEU A 13 -23.43 0.00 32.22
C LEU A 13 -24.89 0.30 31.93
N LEU A 14 -25.77 -0.05 32.85
CA LEU A 14 -27.20 0.20 32.71
C LEU A 14 -27.52 1.70 32.74
N GLU A 15 -26.83 2.47 33.57
CA GLU A 15 -26.94 3.92 33.63
C GLU A 15 -26.51 4.56 32.31
N LEU A 16 -25.36 4.19 31.77
CA LEU A 16 -24.88 4.64 30.46
C LEU A 16 -25.92 4.39 29.36
N LEU A 17 -26.49 3.19 29.28
CA LEU A 17 -27.46 2.83 28.26
C LEU A 17 -28.83 3.51 28.44
N ARG A 18 -29.15 4.03 29.65
CA ARG A 18 -30.35 4.85 29.91
C ARG A 18 -30.13 6.31 29.56
N GLU A 19 -28.93 6.83 29.83
CA GLU A 19 -28.59 8.24 29.62
C GLU A 19 -28.23 8.54 28.16
N GLU A 20 -27.61 7.60 27.46
CA GLU A 20 -27.04 7.80 26.12
C GLU A 20 -27.74 6.93 25.08
N GLU A 21 -28.07 7.56 23.98
CA GLU A 21 -28.59 6.86 22.81
C GLU A 21 -27.49 6.50 21.84
N PHE A 22 -27.30 5.19 21.59
CA PHE A 22 -26.31 4.66 20.62
C PHE A 22 -27.07 4.07 19.44
N ARG A 23 -27.03 4.75 18.27
CA ARG A 23 -27.79 4.31 17.08
C ARG A 23 -26.92 3.88 15.91
N TYR A 24 -25.59 4.09 15.96
CA TYR A 24 -24.74 3.92 14.80
C TYR A 24 -23.97 2.60 14.76
N GLN A 25 -23.34 2.22 15.87
CA GLN A 25 -22.55 0.99 15.97
C GLN A 25 -23.07 0.11 17.11
N SER A 26 -23.16 -1.20 16.85
CA SER A 26 -23.47 -2.20 17.87
C SER A 26 -22.17 -2.66 18.51
N ILE A 27 -21.85 -2.13 19.70
CA ILE A 27 -20.63 -2.44 20.45
C ILE A 27 -20.97 -3.48 21.51
N PRO A 28 -20.29 -4.65 21.50
CA PRO A 28 -20.46 -5.65 22.54
C PRO A 28 -19.93 -5.14 23.89
N LEU A 29 -20.73 -5.29 24.91
CA LEU A 29 -20.46 -4.92 26.30
C LEU A 29 -20.48 -6.17 27.19
N ALA A 30 -20.37 -6.01 28.51
CA ALA A 30 -20.45 -7.13 29.44
C ALA A 30 -21.78 -7.87 29.37
N GLN A 31 -21.81 -9.14 29.79
CA GLN A 31 -23.02 -9.98 29.93
C GLN A 31 -23.89 -10.16 28.68
N GLY A 32 -23.31 -10.06 27.48
CA GLY A 32 -24.05 -10.20 26.23
C GLY A 32 -24.89 -8.98 25.85
N VAL A 33 -24.82 -7.91 26.63
CA VAL A 33 -25.41 -6.61 26.31
C VAL A 33 -24.61 -5.96 25.17
N LYS A 34 -25.26 -5.20 24.33
CA LYS A 34 -24.63 -4.43 23.27
C LYS A 34 -25.36 -3.12 23.02
N THR A 35 -24.67 -2.10 22.55
CA THR A 35 -25.32 -0.87 22.10
C THR A 35 -26.23 -1.15 20.91
N SER A 36 -27.25 -0.33 20.71
CA SER A 36 -28.06 -0.37 19.50
C SER A 36 -27.29 0.17 18.31
N GLY A 37 -27.62 -0.28 17.12
CA GLY A 37 -26.95 0.19 15.87
C GLY A 37 -26.56 -0.93 14.92
N GLY A 38 -25.80 -0.58 13.91
CA GLY A 38 -25.37 -1.54 12.88
C GLY A 38 -24.30 -2.49 13.37
N ASP A 39 -24.50 -3.78 13.11
CA ASP A 39 -23.49 -4.81 13.38
C ASP A 39 -22.27 -4.64 12.44
N ARG A 40 -21.07 -4.62 12.99
CA ARG A 40 -19.80 -4.47 12.30
C ARG A 40 -18.94 -5.75 12.30
N ALA A 41 -19.44 -6.83 12.91
CA ALA A 41 -18.70 -8.09 13.03
C ALA A 41 -18.28 -8.67 11.66
N GLY A 42 -19.15 -8.57 10.66
CA GLY A 42 -18.82 -9.02 9.30
C GLY A 42 -17.65 -8.24 8.66
N THR A 43 -17.60 -6.92 8.86
CA THR A 43 -16.46 -6.10 8.42
C THR A 43 -15.21 -6.45 9.20
N LEU A 44 -15.32 -6.54 10.53
CA LEU A 44 -14.23 -6.89 11.43
C LEU A 44 -13.52 -8.19 11.04
N ALA A 45 -14.28 -9.23 10.73
CA ALA A 45 -13.77 -10.54 10.33
C ALA A 45 -12.91 -10.48 9.04
N VAL A 46 -13.18 -9.50 8.18
CA VAL A 46 -12.46 -9.31 6.91
C VAL A 46 -11.18 -8.52 7.09
N ILE A 47 -11.20 -7.48 7.96
CA ILE A 47 -10.16 -6.45 7.98
C ILE A 47 -9.09 -6.67 9.04
N MET A 48 -9.44 -7.34 10.14
CA MET A 48 -8.61 -7.36 11.34
C MET A 48 -8.19 -8.78 11.69
N PRO A 49 -6.88 -9.03 11.85
CA PRO A 49 -6.38 -10.31 12.36
C PRO A 49 -6.93 -10.63 13.75
N SER A 50 -6.90 -11.90 14.13
CA SER A 50 -7.33 -12.35 15.47
C SER A 50 -6.41 -11.85 16.58
N GLU A 51 -5.15 -11.56 16.28
CA GLU A 51 -4.13 -11.09 17.20
C GLU A 51 -3.40 -9.87 16.62
N LEU A 52 -3.17 -8.88 17.47
CA LEU A 52 -2.50 -7.62 17.14
C LEU A 52 -1.36 -7.28 18.10
N SER A 53 -0.81 -8.30 18.78
CA SER A 53 0.28 -8.10 19.75
C SER A 53 1.43 -7.30 19.15
N GLY A 54 1.87 -6.27 19.89
CA GLY A 54 2.95 -5.37 19.47
C GLY A 54 2.57 -4.33 18.40
N LYS A 55 1.37 -4.39 17.81
CA LYS A 55 0.93 -3.46 16.76
C LYS A 55 0.29 -2.20 17.34
N SER A 56 0.49 -1.08 16.63
CA SER A 56 -0.25 0.16 16.83
C SER A 56 -1.34 0.29 15.77
N VAL A 57 -2.54 0.72 16.18
CA VAL A 57 -3.72 0.85 15.31
C VAL A 57 -4.28 2.26 15.39
N LEU A 58 -4.51 2.87 14.23
CA LEU A 58 -5.27 4.11 14.09
C LEU A 58 -6.62 3.82 13.43
N ASP A 59 -7.70 4.25 14.07
CA ASP A 59 -9.07 4.14 13.56
C ASP A 59 -9.59 5.53 13.20
N VAL A 60 -9.61 5.84 11.90
CA VAL A 60 -9.99 7.15 11.36
C VAL A 60 -11.50 7.19 11.08
N GLY A 61 -12.21 8.13 11.70
CA GLY A 61 -13.67 8.16 11.73
C GLY A 61 -14.23 7.08 12.64
N CYS A 62 -13.67 6.96 13.84
CA CYS A 62 -13.95 5.86 14.77
C CYS A 62 -15.38 5.87 15.32
N HIS A 63 -16.06 7.04 15.32
CA HIS A 63 -17.37 7.26 15.89
C HIS A 63 -17.43 6.79 17.36
N TYR A 64 -18.24 5.75 17.71
CA TYR A 64 -18.29 5.21 19.07
C TYR A 64 -17.13 4.25 19.41
N GLY A 65 -16.19 3.99 18.46
CA GLY A 65 -14.98 3.23 18.71
C GLY A 65 -15.08 1.71 18.56
N PHE A 66 -16.04 1.16 17.84
CA PHE A 66 -16.19 -0.29 17.66
C PHE A 66 -14.88 -0.98 17.24
N PHE A 67 -14.24 -0.51 16.15
CA PHE A 67 -12.99 -1.11 15.67
C PHE A 67 -11.81 -0.81 16.58
N SER A 68 -11.82 0.34 17.24
CA SER A 68 -10.81 0.71 18.23
C SER A 68 -10.83 -0.24 19.44
N PHE A 69 -12.01 -0.52 20.02
CA PHE A 69 -12.15 -1.48 21.12
C PHE A 69 -11.79 -2.90 20.70
N GLU A 70 -12.20 -3.31 19.50
CA GLU A 70 -11.86 -4.63 18.97
C GLU A 70 -10.36 -4.79 18.71
N ALA A 71 -9.65 -3.72 18.31
CA ALA A 71 -8.21 -3.74 18.17
C ALA A 71 -7.51 -3.89 19.54
N ALA A 72 -7.96 -3.14 20.55
CA ALA A 72 -7.45 -3.25 21.92
C ALA A 72 -7.66 -4.66 22.49
N LYS A 73 -8.88 -5.22 22.33
CA LYS A 73 -9.23 -6.59 22.75
C LYS A 73 -8.34 -7.67 22.09
N ARG A 74 -7.81 -7.42 20.89
CA ARG A 74 -6.88 -8.30 20.20
C ARG A 74 -5.42 -8.08 20.58
N GLY A 75 -5.15 -7.32 21.63
CA GLY A 75 -3.83 -7.11 22.19
C GLY A 75 -2.98 -6.09 21.43
N ALA A 76 -3.58 -5.16 20.69
CA ALA A 76 -2.82 -4.06 20.11
C ALA A 76 -2.10 -3.28 21.20
N ARG A 77 -0.81 -3.00 20.99
CA ARG A 77 0.03 -2.26 21.95
C ARG A 77 -0.46 -0.84 22.18
N ARG A 78 -1.03 -0.25 21.16
CA ARG A 78 -1.57 1.12 21.18
C ARG A 78 -2.71 1.23 20.20
N VAL A 79 -3.81 1.82 20.62
CA VAL A 79 -4.95 2.12 19.76
C VAL A 79 -5.36 3.57 19.92
N MET A 80 -5.48 4.27 18.79
CA MET A 80 -6.00 5.63 18.73
C MET A 80 -7.21 5.66 17.80
N GLY A 81 -8.35 6.13 18.30
CA GLY A 81 -9.52 6.48 17.51
C GLY A 81 -9.59 7.99 17.28
N VAL A 82 -9.77 8.43 16.05
CA VAL A 82 -9.96 9.85 15.73
C VAL A 82 -11.28 10.09 15.03
N ASP A 83 -11.99 11.15 15.43
CA ASP A 83 -13.23 11.58 14.79
C ASP A 83 -13.34 13.11 14.88
N PHE A 84 -14.16 13.71 14.04
CA PHE A 84 -14.45 15.15 14.10
C PHE A 84 -15.69 15.46 14.98
N ASP A 85 -16.52 14.44 15.25
CA ASP A 85 -17.78 14.57 15.99
C ASP A 85 -17.55 14.49 17.50
N ASP A 86 -17.79 15.60 18.19
CA ASP A 86 -17.60 15.73 19.64
C ASP A 86 -18.56 14.81 20.43
N ASP A 87 -19.83 14.66 20.00
CA ASP A 87 -20.79 13.81 20.70
C ASP A 87 -20.43 12.32 20.57
N ALA A 88 -20.01 11.92 19.36
CA ALA A 88 -19.52 10.57 19.14
C ALA A 88 -18.31 10.25 20.03
N LEU A 89 -17.33 11.16 20.11
CA LEU A 89 -16.14 10.98 20.94
C LEU A 89 -16.44 11.00 22.43
N ARG A 90 -17.36 11.85 22.87
CA ARG A 90 -17.84 11.88 24.26
C ARG A 90 -18.44 10.53 24.65
N LYS A 91 -19.30 9.97 23.78
CA LYS A 91 -19.90 8.65 23.96
C LYS A 91 -18.86 7.53 23.92
N ALA A 92 -17.88 7.60 23.01
CA ALA A 92 -16.75 6.67 22.97
C ALA A 92 -15.94 6.69 24.27
N GLY A 93 -15.73 7.89 24.86
CA GLY A 93 -15.07 8.06 26.15
C GLY A 93 -15.83 7.37 27.29
N LYS A 94 -17.15 7.55 27.38
CA LYS A 94 -18.00 6.85 28.36
C LYS A 94 -17.97 5.33 28.19
N LEU A 95 -18.03 4.84 26.93
CA LEU A 95 -17.90 3.41 26.64
C LEU A 95 -16.51 2.87 27.04
N ARG A 96 -15.43 3.64 26.78
CA ARG A 96 -14.08 3.28 27.19
C ARG A 96 -13.98 3.04 28.72
N GLU A 97 -14.58 3.91 29.51
CA GLU A 97 -14.59 3.80 30.97
C GLU A 97 -15.33 2.53 31.43
N VAL A 98 -16.52 2.26 30.87
CA VAL A 98 -17.31 1.06 31.20
C VAL A 98 -16.64 -0.23 30.73
N ILE A 99 -15.99 -0.20 29.58
CA ILE A 99 -15.27 -1.37 29.02
C ILE A 99 -13.93 -1.60 29.75
N GLY A 100 -13.38 -0.59 30.44
CA GLY A 100 -12.05 -0.65 31.04
C GLY A 100 -10.94 -0.72 29.98
N SER A 101 -11.06 0.05 28.92
CA SER A 101 -10.12 0.00 27.77
C SER A 101 -9.13 1.17 27.79
N ASP A 102 -7.91 0.93 27.30
CA ASP A 102 -6.84 1.94 27.19
C ASP A 102 -6.84 2.68 25.83
N VAL A 103 -7.92 2.58 25.05
CA VAL A 103 -8.03 3.27 23.76
C VAL A 103 -7.95 4.78 23.96
N GLU A 104 -7.09 5.44 23.21
CA GLU A 104 -7.03 6.90 23.13
C GLU A 104 -8.06 7.40 22.11
N PHE A 105 -8.95 8.33 22.50
CA PHE A 105 -9.85 9.02 21.57
C PHE A 105 -9.43 10.48 21.44
N ARG A 106 -9.30 10.96 20.20
CA ARG A 106 -8.85 12.33 19.91
C ARG A 106 -9.76 12.97 18.87
N LYS A 107 -10.12 14.24 19.10
CA LYS A 107 -10.80 15.05 18.10
C LYS A 107 -9.83 15.41 16.99
N LEU A 108 -10.18 15.07 15.75
CA LEU A 108 -9.40 15.40 14.57
C LEU A 108 -10.29 15.36 13.32
N ASN A 109 -10.26 16.45 12.55
CA ASN A 109 -10.90 16.48 11.24
C ASN A 109 -9.90 16.11 10.14
N ILE A 110 -9.94 14.84 9.71
CA ILE A 110 -9.02 14.30 8.69
C ILE A 110 -9.13 14.99 7.33
N ALA A 111 -10.20 15.78 7.07
CA ALA A 111 -10.32 16.54 5.84
C ALA A 111 -9.28 17.66 5.72
N ASN A 112 -8.79 18.18 6.82
CA ASN A 112 -7.85 19.33 6.85
C ASN A 112 -6.70 19.16 7.86
N GLN A 113 -6.70 18.10 8.64
CA GLN A 113 -5.68 17.79 9.63
C GLN A 113 -5.08 16.40 9.35
N THR A 114 -3.90 16.15 9.84
CA THR A 114 -3.22 14.84 9.78
C THR A 114 -2.73 14.47 11.18
N VAL A 115 -2.42 13.19 11.37
CA VAL A 115 -1.79 12.67 12.58
C VAL A 115 -0.28 12.71 12.37
N ASP A 116 0.48 13.29 13.34
CA ASP A 116 1.93 13.51 13.21
C ASP A 116 2.77 12.24 13.49
N GLU A 117 2.12 11.10 13.73
CA GLU A 117 2.77 9.84 14.03
C GLU A 117 2.32 8.72 13.09
N LYS A 118 3.14 7.66 12.99
CA LYS A 118 2.88 6.50 12.13
C LYS A 118 2.35 5.33 12.95
N PHE A 119 1.37 4.61 12.36
CA PHE A 119 0.76 3.42 12.92
C PHE A 119 1.05 2.20 12.05
N ASP A 120 1.14 1.02 12.68
CA ASP A 120 1.34 -0.22 11.95
C ASP A 120 0.12 -0.56 11.09
N ILE A 121 -1.07 -0.33 11.63
CA ILE A 121 -2.34 -0.53 10.93
C ILE A 121 -3.16 0.76 10.98
N VAL A 122 -3.63 1.21 9.83
CA VAL A 122 -4.54 2.37 9.70
C VAL A 122 -5.85 1.91 9.09
N LEU A 123 -6.94 2.17 9.79
CA LEU A 123 -8.31 1.92 9.35
C LEU A 123 -8.95 3.25 8.95
N CYS A 124 -9.56 3.31 7.77
CA CYS A 124 -10.37 4.43 7.31
C CYS A 124 -11.63 3.87 6.66
N LEU A 125 -12.62 3.60 7.50
CA LEU A 125 -13.80 2.83 7.14
C LEU A 125 -15.00 3.76 6.99
N ASN A 126 -15.53 3.85 5.77
CA ASN A 126 -16.69 4.69 5.45
C ASN A 126 -16.48 6.20 5.62
N VAL A 127 -15.26 6.68 5.52
CA VAL A 127 -14.90 8.09 5.66
C VAL A 127 -14.47 8.71 4.33
N LEU A 128 -13.51 8.08 3.65
CA LEU A 128 -12.81 8.66 2.50
C LEU A 128 -13.75 9.20 1.40
N HIS A 129 -14.84 8.51 1.11
CA HIS A 129 -15.78 8.89 0.07
C HIS A 129 -16.74 10.03 0.44
N HIS A 130 -16.71 10.49 1.68
CA HIS A 130 -17.46 11.66 2.15
C HIS A 130 -16.62 12.95 2.13
N LEU A 131 -15.29 12.83 2.02
CA LEU A 131 -14.37 13.95 2.14
C LEU A 131 -14.37 14.83 0.88
N PRO A 132 -14.12 16.13 1.02
CA PRO A 132 -14.05 17.04 -0.12
C PRO A 132 -12.83 16.79 -1.01
N ASP A 133 -11.70 16.35 -0.45
CA ASP A 133 -10.48 15.96 -1.16
C ASP A 133 -10.00 14.57 -0.70
N PRO A 134 -10.61 13.50 -1.22
CA PRO A 134 -10.27 12.16 -0.81
C PRO A 134 -8.87 11.72 -1.28
N LEU A 135 -8.33 12.32 -2.35
CA LEU A 135 -7.01 11.95 -2.86
C LEU A 135 -5.89 12.51 -1.98
N ARG A 136 -6.01 13.73 -1.50
CA ARG A 136 -5.11 14.29 -0.50
C ARG A 136 -5.12 13.43 0.76
N THR A 137 -6.31 13.20 1.32
CA THR A 137 -6.44 12.38 2.53
C THR A 137 -5.88 10.97 2.33
N LEU A 138 -6.10 10.34 1.17
CA LEU A 138 -5.51 9.03 0.86
C LEU A 138 -3.98 9.09 0.92
N ASN A 139 -3.37 10.16 0.42
CA ASN A 139 -1.93 10.35 0.50
C ASN A 139 -1.44 10.47 1.95
N ASP A 140 -2.14 11.27 2.75
CA ASP A 140 -1.82 11.45 4.17
C ASP A 140 -1.92 10.12 4.93
N LEU A 141 -2.99 9.32 4.67
CA LEU A 141 -3.16 7.99 5.25
C LEU A 141 -2.04 7.01 4.85
N VAL A 142 -1.59 7.06 3.58
CA VAL A 142 -0.46 6.26 3.11
C VAL A 142 0.83 6.61 3.85
N ASP A 143 1.08 7.91 4.07
CA ASP A 143 2.32 8.39 4.69
C ASP A 143 2.40 8.03 6.19
N ILE A 144 1.27 7.98 6.90
CA ILE A 144 1.20 7.57 8.31
C ILE A 144 1.07 6.05 8.53
N THR A 145 0.91 5.26 7.46
CA THR A 145 0.81 3.80 7.54
C THR A 145 2.19 3.15 7.47
N ARG A 146 2.53 2.28 8.43
CA ARG A 146 3.76 1.47 8.40
C ARG A 146 3.58 0.14 7.67
N GLU A 147 2.50 -0.60 7.94
CA GLU A 147 2.34 -1.98 7.44
C GLU A 147 1.06 -2.19 6.63
N ARG A 148 -0.10 -1.75 7.15
CA ARG A 148 -1.39 -2.04 6.53
C ARG A 148 -2.35 -0.85 6.56
N LEU A 149 -2.86 -0.49 5.40
CA LEU A 149 -3.97 0.44 5.25
C LEU A 149 -5.23 -0.32 4.86
N VAL A 150 -6.32 -0.10 5.59
CA VAL A 150 -7.63 -0.68 5.27
C VAL A 150 -8.62 0.45 5.01
N LEU A 151 -9.21 0.41 3.83
CA LEU A 151 -10.20 1.39 3.39
C LEU A 151 -11.53 0.67 3.14
N GLU A 152 -12.64 1.22 3.64
CA GLU A 152 -13.97 0.85 3.16
C GLU A 152 -14.61 2.06 2.49
N VAL A 153 -14.95 1.92 1.20
CA VAL A 153 -15.42 3.03 0.38
C VAL A 153 -16.68 2.69 -0.41
N ALA A 154 -17.41 3.72 -0.81
CA ALA A 154 -18.52 3.59 -1.74
C ALA A 154 -18.00 3.17 -3.12
N GLY A 155 -18.55 2.06 -3.63
CA GLY A 155 -18.20 1.51 -4.95
C GLY A 155 -19.08 2.05 -6.07
N VAL A 156 -18.52 2.20 -7.26
CA VAL A 156 -19.29 2.55 -8.47
C VAL A 156 -20.26 1.41 -8.78
N ARG A 157 -21.54 1.70 -8.83
CA ARG A 157 -22.58 0.74 -9.23
C ARG A 157 -23.37 1.28 -10.41
N GLY A 158 -23.73 0.39 -11.34
CA GLY A 158 -24.47 0.77 -12.56
C GLY A 158 -25.77 1.54 -12.29
N ARG A 159 -26.48 1.23 -11.19
CA ARG A 159 -27.69 1.97 -10.82
C ARG A 159 -27.41 3.38 -10.26
N ASP A 160 -26.27 3.60 -9.62
CA ASP A 160 -25.88 4.92 -9.11
C ASP A 160 -25.39 5.78 -10.29
N ALA A 161 -24.63 5.18 -11.21
CA ALA A 161 -24.29 5.78 -12.47
C ALA A 161 -25.57 6.17 -13.28
N LYS A 162 -26.59 5.29 -13.29
CA LYS A 162 -27.88 5.59 -13.94
C LYS A 162 -28.56 6.81 -13.29
N LYS A 163 -28.61 6.92 -11.96
CA LYS A 163 -29.20 8.07 -11.28
C LYS A 163 -28.46 9.37 -11.58
N MET A 164 -27.13 9.33 -11.62
CA MET A 164 -26.30 10.47 -11.98
C MET A 164 -26.53 10.90 -13.43
N PHE A 165 -26.59 9.94 -14.37
CA PHE A 165 -26.91 10.22 -15.76
C PHE A 165 -28.31 10.80 -15.94
N GLN A 166 -29.32 10.23 -15.28
CA GLN A 166 -30.70 10.69 -15.40
C GLN A 166 -30.92 12.11 -14.85
N ARG A 167 -30.12 12.54 -13.87
CA ARG A 167 -30.22 13.87 -13.27
C ARG A 167 -29.60 14.96 -14.16
N ASN A 168 -28.62 14.61 -14.98
CA ASN A 168 -27.84 15.53 -15.81
C ASN A 168 -28.05 15.35 -17.31
N ALA A 169 -28.79 14.33 -17.75
CA ALA A 169 -29.06 14.06 -19.16
C ALA A 169 -30.45 14.56 -19.57
N PRO A 170 -30.63 15.00 -20.82
CA PRO A 170 -31.95 15.29 -21.35
C PRO A 170 -32.90 14.10 -21.17
N ALA A 171 -34.15 14.37 -20.84
CA ALA A 171 -35.17 13.35 -20.55
C ALA A 171 -35.37 12.28 -21.65
N THR A 172 -34.82 12.51 -22.83
CA THR A 172 -34.87 11.64 -24.02
C THR A 172 -33.81 10.52 -23.98
N TRP A 173 -32.82 10.56 -23.06
CA TRP A 173 -31.78 9.55 -22.99
C TRP A 173 -32.16 8.42 -21.99
N SER A 174 -32.92 7.46 -22.49
CA SER A 174 -33.21 6.22 -21.77
C SER A 174 -32.02 5.27 -21.86
N LEU A 175 -31.12 5.31 -20.86
CA LEU A 175 -30.00 4.38 -20.78
C LEU A 175 -30.42 3.05 -20.11
N HIS A 176 -31.11 2.22 -20.86
CA HIS A 176 -31.53 0.87 -20.43
C HIS A 176 -30.41 -0.16 -20.29
N PRO A 177 -29.21 -0.05 -20.91
CA PRO A 177 -28.20 -1.10 -20.82
C PRO A 177 -27.14 -0.93 -19.71
N LEU A 178 -27.29 0.03 -18.77
CA LEU A 178 -26.27 0.27 -17.72
C LEU A 178 -25.96 -0.94 -16.82
N PRO A 179 -26.90 -1.84 -16.47
CA PRO A 179 -26.55 -3.07 -15.74
C PRO A 179 -25.63 -4.00 -16.53
N LEU A 180 -25.73 -4.04 -17.85
CA LEU A 180 -24.87 -4.83 -18.74
C LEU A 180 -23.44 -4.25 -18.84
N LEU A 181 -23.26 -2.97 -18.52
CA LEU A 181 -21.96 -2.31 -18.51
C LEU A 181 -21.22 -2.47 -17.17
N GLN A 182 -21.85 -3.01 -16.13
CA GLN A 182 -21.20 -3.17 -14.83
C GLN A 182 -19.85 -3.89 -14.92
N PRO A 183 -19.67 -5.00 -15.64
CA PRO A 183 -18.38 -5.68 -15.78
C PRO A 183 -17.32 -4.80 -16.45
N ILE A 184 -17.73 -3.87 -17.33
CA ILE A 184 -16.83 -2.90 -17.95
C ILE A 184 -16.47 -1.80 -16.95
N LEU A 185 -17.47 -1.25 -16.25
CA LEU A 185 -17.25 -0.23 -15.21
C LEU A 185 -16.32 -0.74 -14.11
N ASP A 186 -16.45 -1.99 -13.72
CA ASP A 186 -15.62 -2.62 -12.69
C ASP A 186 -14.15 -2.77 -13.13
N ARG A 187 -13.88 -2.82 -14.42
CA ARG A 187 -12.53 -2.94 -15.00
C ARG A 187 -11.87 -1.60 -15.33
N LEU A 188 -12.64 -0.52 -15.35
CA LEU A 188 -12.11 0.81 -15.64
C LEU A 188 -11.65 1.51 -14.35
N PRO A 189 -10.47 2.16 -14.35
CA PRO A 189 -10.02 2.98 -13.24
C PRO A 189 -10.77 4.31 -13.23
N GLN A 190 -11.88 4.37 -12.49
CA GLN A 190 -12.73 5.56 -12.46
C GLN A 190 -13.09 5.99 -11.04
N ILE A 191 -13.18 7.29 -10.86
CA ILE A 191 -13.72 7.95 -9.67
C ILE A 191 -14.90 8.79 -10.17
N MET A 192 -16.07 8.54 -9.63
CA MET A 192 -17.29 9.26 -9.99
C MET A 192 -17.65 10.22 -8.86
N LEU A 193 -18.07 11.43 -9.23
CA LEU A 193 -18.58 12.42 -8.29
C LEU A 193 -20.05 12.12 -7.99
N GLY A 194 -20.40 12.15 -6.70
CA GLY A 194 -21.77 12.14 -6.22
C GLY A 194 -22.39 13.53 -6.23
N SER A 195 -23.68 13.62 -5.92
CA SER A 195 -24.31 14.90 -5.67
C SER A 195 -24.09 15.28 -4.20
N ALA A 196 -23.41 16.39 -3.96
CA ALA A 196 -23.09 16.90 -2.63
C ALA A 196 -24.30 17.59 -1.92
N ASP A 197 -25.54 17.21 -2.26
CA ASP A 197 -26.74 17.94 -1.80
C ASP A 197 -27.09 17.68 -0.32
N ARG A 198 -26.43 16.70 0.32
CA ARG A 198 -26.69 16.36 1.73
C ARG A 198 -25.41 16.03 2.49
N LEU A 199 -25.28 16.53 3.70
CA LEU A 199 -24.34 16.05 4.70
C LEU A 199 -24.47 14.52 4.82
N PHE A 200 -23.34 13.78 4.73
CA PHE A 200 -23.28 12.31 4.81
C PHE A 200 -23.68 11.53 3.53
N GLU A 201 -23.98 12.18 2.40
CA GLU A 201 -24.01 11.48 1.12
C GLU A 201 -22.59 11.23 0.60
N SER A 202 -22.39 10.13 -0.15
CA SER A 202 -21.10 9.85 -0.75
C SER A 202 -20.80 10.86 -1.85
N ASN A 203 -19.79 11.69 -1.62
CA ASN A 203 -19.33 12.69 -2.59
C ASN A 203 -18.55 12.04 -3.73
N PHE A 204 -17.93 10.87 -3.44
CA PHE A 204 -17.11 10.13 -4.39
C PHE A 204 -17.46 8.65 -4.40
N PHE A 205 -17.41 8.04 -5.58
CA PHE A 205 -17.52 6.60 -5.77
C PHE A 205 -16.28 6.10 -6.49
N PHE A 206 -15.68 5.06 -5.96
CA PHE A 206 -14.44 4.49 -6.47
C PHE A 206 -14.73 3.18 -7.20
N SER A 207 -14.10 2.95 -8.37
CA SER A 207 -13.92 1.59 -8.84
C SER A 207 -12.77 0.92 -8.09
N ARG A 208 -12.81 -0.41 -7.97
CA ARG A 208 -11.73 -1.18 -7.32
C ARG A 208 -10.39 -0.93 -8.00
N VAL A 209 -10.40 -0.98 -9.34
CA VAL A 209 -9.21 -0.74 -10.16
C VAL A 209 -8.65 0.67 -9.97
N ALA A 210 -9.51 1.70 -9.75
CA ALA A 210 -9.03 3.05 -9.47
C ALA A 210 -8.25 3.09 -8.15
N LEU A 211 -8.82 2.52 -7.09
CA LEU A 211 -8.19 2.53 -5.77
C LEU A 211 -6.91 1.70 -5.73
N GLU A 212 -6.92 0.51 -6.35
CA GLU A 212 -5.74 -0.31 -6.52
C GLU A 212 -4.62 0.44 -7.26
N ARG A 213 -4.95 1.11 -8.37
CA ARG A 213 -3.97 1.89 -9.15
C ARG A 213 -3.45 3.11 -8.39
N LEU A 214 -4.30 3.80 -7.63
CA LEU A 214 -3.86 4.91 -6.79
C LEU A 214 -2.81 4.45 -5.77
N LEU A 215 -3.04 3.32 -5.11
CA LEU A 215 -2.14 2.78 -4.11
C LEU A 215 -0.85 2.20 -4.73
N VAL A 216 -0.98 1.40 -5.79
CA VAL A 216 0.16 0.71 -6.40
C VAL A 216 0.99 1.63 -7.28
N HIS A 217 0.36 2.52 -8.07
CA HIS A 217 1.07 3.29 -9.10
C HIS A 217 1.44 4.71 -8.70
N GLN A 218 0.68 5.37 -7.81
CA GLN A 218 1.02 6.72 -7.39
C GLN A 218 2.09 6.75 -6.29
N LYS A 219 1.99 5.86 -5.32
CA LYS A 219 2.90 5.86 -4.16
C LYS A 219 3.90 4.69 -4.16
N SER A 220 3.77 3.72 -5.06
CA SER A 220 4.63 2.52 -5.19
C SER A 220 4.95 1.78 -3.87
N LEU A 221 4.33 2.21 -2.75
CA LEU A 221 4.61 1.72 -1.42
C LEU A 221 3.71 0.55 -1.01
N PHE A 222 2.50 0.46 -1.60
CA PHE A 222 1.58 -0.65 -1.36
C PHE A 222 1.65 -1.61 -2.54
N TRP A 223 2.36 -2.70 -2.36
CA TRP A 223 2.65 -3.66 -3.43
C TRP A 223 1.69 -4.83 -3.44
N LYS A 224 0.95 -5.01 -2.33
CA LYS A 224 -0.11 -6.01 -2.23
C LYS A 224 -1.41 -5.33 -1.85
N VAL A 225 -2.25 -5.18 -2.84
CA VAL A 225 -3.59 -4.63 -2.68
C VAL A 225 -4.61 -5.71 -2.98
N LYS A 226 -5.52 -5.94 -2.03
CA LYS A 226 -6.65 -6.87 -2.17
C LYS A 226 -7.94 -6.11 -1.98
N THR A 227 -8.89 -6.30 -2.88
CA THR A 227 -10.24 -5.77 -2.73
C THR A 227 -11.25 -6.90 -2.52
N VAL A 228 -12.16 -6.71 -1.58
CA VAL A 228 -13.25 -7.66 -1.28
C VAL A 228 -14.58 -6.92 -1.16
N ASN A 229 -15.70 -7.65 -1.28
CA ASN A 229 -17.01 -7.06 -1.01
C ASN A 229 -17.12 -6.68 0.45
N SER A 230 -17.67 -5.50 0.74
CA SER A 230 -18.11 -5.16 2.08
C SER A 230 -19.42 -5.90 2.40
N PRO A 231 -19.65 -6.25 3.67
CA PRO A 231 -20.97 -6.66 4.14
C PRO A 231 -22.05 -5.60 3.88
N PHE A 232 -21.66 -4.34 3.78
CA PHE A 232 -22.58 -3.23 3.46
C PHE A 232 -22.77 -3.07 1.96
N LYS A 233 -24.02 -3.13 1.54
CA LYS A 233 -24.38 -3.04 0.13
C LYS A 233 -23.87 -1.76 -0.53
N GLY A 234 -23.16 -1.93 -1.64
CA GLY A 234 -22.64 -0.82 -2.45
C GLY A 234 -21.30 -0.27 -1.99
N ARG A 235 -20.64 -0.99 -1.12
CA ARG A 235 -19.29 -0.69 -0.64
C ARG A 235 -18.36 -1.84 -0.92
N PHE A 236 -17.09 -1.56 -0.92
CA PHE A 236 -16.04 -2.59 -0.93
C PHE A 236 -14.92 -2.19 0.03
N ILE A 237 -14.19 -3.19 0.46
CA ILE A 237 -13.04 -3.06 1.33
C ILE A 237 -11.79 -3.24 0.49
N CYS A 238 -10.83 -2.33 0.66
CA CYS A 238 -9.50 -2.41 0.09
C CYS A 238 -8.49 -2.60 1.23
N ILE A 239 -7.75 -3.68 1.18
CA ILE A 239 -6.65 -3.98 2.11
C ILE A 239 -5.35 -3.82 1.34
N ALA A 240 -4.52 -2.88 1.77
CA ALA A 240 -3.24 -2.58 1.14
C ALA A 240 -2.12 -2.87 2.15
N ASP A 241 -1.33 -3.90 1.89
CA ASP A 241 -0.16 -4.25 2.68
C ASP A 241 1.06 -3.57 2.09
N LYS A 242 1.72 -2.75 2.90
CA LYS A 242 2.95 -2.04 2.54
C LYS A 242 4.11 -3.02 2.48
N LEU A 243 4.89 -2.96 1.43
CA LEU A 243 6.10 -3.75 1.35
C LEU A 243 7.09 -3.29 2.42
N ARG A 244 7.64 -4.24 3.16
CA ARG A 244 8.74 -4.07 4.10
C ARG A 244 9.84 -5.07 3.76
N ILE A 245 11.06 -4.61 3.71
CA ILE A 245 12.24 -5.41 3.42
C ILE A 245 13.23 -5.19 4.56
N ASP A 246 13.67 -6.26 5.23
CA ASP A 246 14.65 -6.11 6.29
C ASP A 246 16.03 -5.86 5.66
N ASP A 247 16.50 -6.73 4.74
CA ASP A 247 17.75 -6.58 4.02
C ASP A 247 17.49 -6.47 2.49
N LEU A 248 17.85 -5.34 1.93
CA LEU A 248 17.77 -5.08 0.50
C LEU A 248 19.16 -5.11 -0.14
N LEU A 249 19.40 -6.07 -1.01
CA LEU A 249 20.57 -6.09 -1.89
C LEU A 249 20.19 -5.57 -3.29
N ILE A 250 20.72 -4.43 -3.69
CA ILE A 250 20.55 -3.91 -5.05
C ILE A 250 21.73 -4.34 -5.92
N VAL A 251 21.45 -5.18 -6.90
CA VAL A 251 22.41 -5.53 -7.94
C VAL A 251 22.15 -4.66 -9.15
N ALA A 252 22.97 -3.65 -9.32
CA ALA A 252 22.81 -2.60 -10.31
C ALA A 252 23.83 -2.72 -11.45
N GLY A 253 23.48 -2.14 -12.60
CA GLY A 253 24.38 -2.11 -13.77
C GLY A 253 23.60 -1.95 -15.07
N PRO A 254 24.27 -1.65 -16.18
CA PRO A 254 23.61 -1.58 -17.48
C PRO A 254 23.13 -2.95 -17.95
N SER A 255 22.30 -2.97 -18.98
CA SER A 255 21.92 -4.23 -19.65
C SER A 255 23.19 -5.01 -20.05
N ALA A 256 23.15 -6.33 -19.93
CA ALA A 256 24.29 -7.22 -20.21
C ALA A 256 25.49 -7.19 -19.23
N SER A 257 25.45 -6.42 -18.13
CA SER A 257 26.53 -6.40 -17.11
C SER A 257 26.64 -7.68 -16.27
N GLY A 258 25.74 -8.65 -16.41
CA GLY A 258 25.84 -9.91 -15.67
C GLY A 258 24.97 -10.02 -14.42
N LYS A 259 24.13 -9.02 -14.09
CA LYS A 259 23.28 -8.98 -12.87
C LYS A 259 22.55 -10.28 -12.55
N SER A 260 21.86 -10.86 -13.52
CA SER A 260 21.12 -12.13 -13.31
C SER A 260 22.04 -13.33 -13.03
N ARG A 261 23.26 -13.32 -13.54
CA ARG A 261 24.27 -14.35 -13.23
C ARG A 261 24.76 -14.16 -11.81
N PHE A 262 25.07 -12.93 -11.44
CA PHE A 262 25.52 -12.56 -10.11
C PHE A 262 24.48 -13.00 -9.05
N ILE A 263 23.21 -12.62 -9.20
CA ILE A 263 22.13 -13.00 -8.24
C ILE A 263 21.96 -14.52 -8.13
N ARG A 264 22.08 -15.26 -9.24
CA ARG A 264 22.02 -16.73 -9.19
C ARG A 264 23.21 -17.36 -8.47
N ASN A 265 24.39 -16.78 -8.64
CA ASN A 265 25.59 -17.25 -7.96
C ASN A 265 25.54 -16.99 -6.46
N LEU A 266 24.86 -15.91 -6.00
CA LEU A 266 24.60 -15.67 -4.58
C LEU A 266 23.87 -16.84 -3.89
N ALA A 267 22.95 -17.46 -4.58
CA ALA A 267 22.19 -18.60 -4.05
C ALA A 267 23.05 -19.90 -3.97
N GLN A 268 24.19 -19.93 -4.65
CA GLN A 268 25.05 -21.12 -4.74
C GLN A 268 26.29 -21.03 -3.85
N GLY A 269 26.58 -19.87 -3.25
CA GLY A 269 27.82 -19.58 -2.55
C GLY A 269 29.04 -19.51 -3.48
N GLY A 270 30.16 -18.98 -3.03
CA GLY A 270 31.41 -19.04 -3.78
C GLY A 270 31.85 -17.77 -4.48
N GLN A 271 31.42 -16.61 -3.99
CA GLN A 271 32.05 -15.33 -4.27
C GLN A 271 32.53 -14.70 -2.96
N PRO A 272 33.80 -14.86 -2.57
CA PRO A 272 34.31 -14.47 -1.24
C PRO A 272 34.04 -13.01 -0.87
N GLU A 273 34.02 -12.10 -1.87
CA GLU A 273 33.75 -10.68 -1.63
C GLU A 273 32.28 -10.41 -1.31
N VAL A 274 31.38 -11.19 -1.90
CA VAL A 274 29.93 -11.08 -1.67
C VAL A 274 29.52 -11.88 -0.45
N ASP A 275 30.10 -13.05 -0.25
CA ASP A 275 29.88 -13.89 0.92
C ASP A 275 30.25 -13.10 2.20
N ARG A 276 31.31 -12.28 2.15
CA ARG A 276 31.70 -11.38 3.24
C ARG A 276 30.67 -10.28 3.53
N ILE A 277 30.03 -9.73 2.50
CA ILE A 277 28.93 -8.76 2.64
C ILE A 277 27.68 -9.45 3.19
N MET A 278 27.56 -10.76 2.98
CA MET A 278 26.37 -11.57 3.23
C MET A 278 26.48 -12.49 4.45
N GLU A 279 27.58 -12.44 5.17
CA GLU A 279 27.96 -13.38 6.26
C GLU A 279 26.94 -13.52 7.40
N ASN A 280 25.93 -12.66 7.51
CA ASN A 280 24.97 -12.68 8.61
C ASN A 280 23.54 -13.04 8.18
N CYS A 281 23.39 -13.78 7.11
CA CYS A 281 22.08 -13.92 6.49
C CYS A 281 21.57 -15.36 6.37
N ASP A 282 20.74 -15.81 7.32
CA ASP A 282 20.18 -17.18 7.37
C ASP A 282 18.97 -17.43 6.44
N ALA A 283 18.36 -16.40 5.86
CA ALA A 283 17.20 -16.55 5.00
C ALA A 283 17.56 -16.54 3.51
N PRO A 284 16.89 -17.31 2.65
CA PRO A 284 17.13 -17.28 1.22
C PRO A 284 16.73 -15.93 0.61
N TRP A 285 17.55 -15.45 -0.35
CA TRP A 285 17.25 -14.25 -1.09
C TRP A 285 16.11 -14.47 -2.08
N VAL A 286 15.14 -13.57 -2.07
CA VAL A 286 14.10 -13.51 -3.11
C VAL A 286 14.58 -12.60 -4.24
N GLU A 287 14.56 -13.08 -5.48
CA GLU A 287 14.89 -12.22 -6.64
C GLU A 287 13.70 -11.33 -6.98
N GLY A 288 13.92 -10.01 -7.03
CA GLY A 288 12.93 -9.02 -7.46
C GLY A 288 13.41 -8.23 -8.66
N ARG A 289 12.47 -7.84 -9.53
CA ARG A 289 12.72 -6.95 -10.66
C ARG A 289 11.72 -5.81 -10.69
N PRO A 290 12.11 -4.59 -11.13
CA PRO A 290 11.21 -3.45 -11.13
C PRO A 290 9.85 -3.66 -11.82
N ASN A 291 9.79 -4.55 -12.80
CA ASN A 291 8.56 -4.85 -13.53
C ASN A 291 7.73 -6.01 -12.92
N HIS A 292 8.27 -6.70 -11.92
CA HIS A 292 7.69 -7.91 -11.34
C HIS A 292 7.54 -7.85 -9.82
N ILE A 293 7.58 -6.66 -9.27
CA ILE A 293 7.43 -6.44 -7.82
C ILE A 293 6.07 -6.93 -7.30
N GLY A 294 5.00 -6.81 -8.09
CA GLY A 294 3.70 -7.38 -7.77
C GLY A 294 3.68 -8.90 -7.62
N ASP A 295 4.69 -9.59 -8.18
CA ASP A 295 4.83 -11.04 -8.12
C ASP A 295 5.56 -11.53 -6.85
N LEU A 296 6.05 -10.61 -6.00
CA LEU A 296 6.70 -10.96 -4.75
C LEU A 296 5.73 -11.72 -3.82
N PRO A 297 6.19 -12.81 -3.17
CA PRO A 297 5.29 -13.74 -2.48
C PRO A 297 4.67 -13.14 -1.22
N ARG A 298 5.33 -12.17 -0.57
CA ARG A 298 4.93 -11.61 0.72
C ARG A 298 5.04 -10.09 0.72
N ALA A 299 4.31 -9.43 1.61
CA ALA A 299 4.47 -8.00 1.88
C ALA A 299 5.68 -7.72 2.79
N HIS A 300 6.05 -8.66 3.65
CA HIS A 300 7.28 -8.64 4.42
C HIS A 300 8.27 -9.63 3.83
N LEU A 301 9.44 -9.15 3.45
CA LEU A 301 10.55 -9.92 2.91
C LEU A 301 11.77 -9.71 3.82
N PRO A 302 12.26 -10.77 4.48
CA PRO A 302 13.51 -10.68 5.24
C PRO A 302 14.67 -10.26 4.34
N LYS A 303 14.71 -10.75 3.09
CA LYS A 303 15.79 -10.47 2.15
C LYS A 303 15.28 -10.35 0.71
N LEU A 304 15.64 -9.28 0.05
CA LEU A 304 15.33 -9.05 -1.36
C LEU A 304 16.59 -8.72 -2.16
N ALA A 305 16.94 -9.57 -3.12
CA ALA A 305 17.93 -9.25 -4.16
C ALA A 305 17.24 -8.55 -5.33
N TYR A 306 17.44 -7.26 -5.46
CA TYR A 306 16.76 -6.41 -6.43
C TYR A 306 17.59 -6.13 -7.66
N HIS A 307 17.15 -6.64 -8.80
CA HIS A 307 17.82 -6.48 -10.07
C HIS A 307 17.51 -5.12 -10.70
N TYR A 308 18.43 -4.18 -10.67
CA TYR A 308 18.24 -2.83 -11.21
C TYR A 308 19.06 -2.59 -12.50
N ASP A 309 18.39 -2.21 -13.58
CA ASP A 309 18.99 -1.95 -14.87
C ASP A 309 19.04 -0.44 -15.18
N PHE A 310 20.23 0.13 -15.29
CA PHE A 310 20.45 1.55 -15.60
C PHE A 310 19.82 2.01 -16.91
N MET A 311 19.70 1.10 -17.87
CA MET A 311 19.12 1.44 -19.17
C MET A 311 17.62 1.73 -19.09
N ARG A 312 16.97 1.32 -18.03
CA ARG A 312 15.52 1.52 -17.85
C ARG A 312 15.11 3.00 -17.80
N PRO A 313 15.65 3.84 -16.92
CA PRO A 313 15.37 5.27 -16.93
C PRO A 313 15.89 5.95 -18.18
N PHE A 314 17.07 5.55 -18.68
CA PHE A 314 17.65 6.08 -19.90
C PHE A 314 16.80 5.87 -21.16
N LEU A 315 16.08 4.76 -21.26
CA LEU A 315 15.21 4.45 -22.40
C LEU A 315 13.86 5.18 -22.35
N ARG A 316 13.43 5.63 -21.18
CA ARG A 316 12.10 6.21 -20.96
C ARG A 316 12.02 7.73 -21.12
N GLY A 317 13.14 8.44 -21.18
CA GLY A 317 13.13 9.89 -21.29
C GLY A 317 14.43 10.54 -20.79
N PRO A 318 14.35 11.78 -20.26
CA PRO A 318 15.50 12.41 -19.64
C PRO A 318 16.02 11.52 -18.51
N PHE A 319 17.31 11.24 -18.56
CA PHE A 319 17.97 10.33 -17.65
C PHE A 319 17.96 10.91 -16.22
N ASN A 320 17.09 10.36 -15.36
CA ASN A 320 16.98 10.77 -13.97
C ASN A 320 16.57 9.57 -13.11
N PHE A 321 17.45 9.10 -12.24
CA PHE A 321 17.20 8.01 -11.31
C PHE A 321 16.19 8.38 -10.22
N GLU A 322 16.16 9.63 -9.79
CA GLU A 322 15.25 10.12 -8.76
C GLU A 322 13.77 10.06 -9.19
N ARG A 323 13.53 10.08 -10.50
CA ARG A 323 12.18 9.93 -11.08
C ARG A 323 11.82 8.48 -11.45
N ASP A 324 12.75 7.55 -11.30
CA ASP A 324 12.45 6.14 -11.57
C ASP A 324 11.84 5.51 -10.31
N ARG A 325 10.55 5.26 -10.34
CA ARG A 325 9.82 4.61 -9.23
C ARG A 325 10.39 3.26 -8.80
N ALA A 326 11.25 2.64 -9.60
CA ALA A 326 11.96 1.45 -9.19
C ALA A 326 12.91 1.69 -8.02
N THR A 327 13.29 2.95 -7.78
CA THR A 327 14.13 3.35 -6.64
C THR A 327 13.31 3.60 -5.36
N ASP A 328 11.99 3.63 -5.42
CA ASP A 328 11.14 3.76 -4.23
C ASP A 328 11.32 2.56 -3.26
N VAL A 329 11.91 1.46 -3.74
CA VAL A 329 12.26 0.30 -2.92
C VAL A 329 13.19 0.65 -1.74
N PHE A 330 14.03 1.67 -1.89
CA PHE A 330 14.88 2.16 -0.80
C PHE A 330 14.08 2.64 0.42
N SER A 331 12.92 3.23 0.20
CA SER A 331 12.10 3.80 1.28
C SER A 331 11.37 2.75 2.14
N VAL A 332 11.38 1.48 1.72
CA VAL A 332 10.71 0.37 2.42
C VAL A 332 11.70 -0.67 2.97
N ALA A 333 12.99 -0.45 2.78
CA ALA A 333 14.06 -1.29 3.30
C ALA A 333 14.61 -0.73 4.62
N GLU A 334 14.93 -1.63 5.55
CA GLU A 334 15.56 -1.27 6.83
C GLU A 334 17.08 -1.19 6.69
N ALA A 335 17.67 -2.15 5.98
CA ALA A 335 19.08 -2.15 5.61
C ALA A 335 19.23 -2.24 4.10
N VAL A 336 20.19 -1.49 3.54
CA VAL A 336 20.44 -1.45 2.10
C VAL A 336 21.91 -1.72 1.83
N THR A 337 22.17 -2.68 0.94
CA THR A 337 23.47 -2.92 0.34
C THR A 337 23.33 -2.80 -1.18
N SER A 338 24.18 -2.05 -1.84
CA SER A 338 24.20 -2.01 -3.30
C SER A 338 25.53 -2.53 -3.85
N VAL A 339 25.42 -3.38 -4.86
CA VAL A 339 26.56 -3.87 -5.66
C VAL A 339 26.37 -3.41 -7.09
N THR A 340 27.23 -2.55 -7.55
CA THR A 340 27.23 -2.06 -8.93
C THR A 340 28.21 -2.86 -9.75
N LEU A 341 27.71 -3.59 -10.75
CA LEU A 341 28.54 -4.34 -11.67
C LEU A 341 29.11 -3.39 -12.73
N VAL A 342 30.39 -3.13 -12.63
CA VAL A 342 31.16 -2.29 -13.57
C VAL A 342 31.69 -3.19 -14.71
N THR A 343 31.36 -2.86 -15.94
CA THR A 343 31.76 -3.62 -17.14
C THR A 343 32.25 -2.66 -18.19
N GLU A 344 33.34 -2.95 -18.81
CA GLU A 344 33.88 -2.12 -19.89
C GLU A 344 32.91 -2.00 -21.08
N ALA A 345 32.93 -0.85 -21.76
CA ALA A 345 32.05 -0.55 -22.89
C ALA A 345 32.13 -1.61 -24.00
N LYS A 346 33.34 -2.05 -24.34
CA LYS A 346 33.56 -3.09 -25.35
C LYS A 346 32.89 -4.41 -24.95
N GLU A 347 33.10 -4.84 -23.73
CA GLU A 347 32.51 -6.09 -23.20
C GLU A 347 30.96 -6.00 -23.14
N LEU A 348 30.42 -4.84 -22.76
CA LEU A 348 28.99 -4.61 -22.81
C LEU A 348 28.40 -4.71 -24.20
N ALA A 349 29.08 -4.13 -25.20
CA ALA A 349 28.68 -4.21 -26.60
C ALA A 349 28.69 -5.67 -27.09
N ASP A 350 29.79 -6.40 -26.85
CA ASP A 350 29.93 -7.80 -27.25
C ASP A 350 28.89 -8.72 -26.56
N ARG A 351 28.61 -8.49 -25.28
CA ARG A 351 27.59 -9.24 -24.53
C ARG A 351 26.18 -8.89 -25.00
N TRP A 352 25.93 -7.62 -25.37
CA TRP A 352 24.65 -7.16 -25.90
C TRP A 352 24.35 -7.79 -27.26
N ASP A 353 25.27 -7.79 -28.17
CA ASP A 353 25.11 -8.37 -29.51
C ASP A 353 24.84 -9.88 -29.44
N ARG A 354 25.55 -10.61 -28.57
CA ARG A 354 25.28 -12.03 -28.30
C ARG A 354 23.88 -12.27 -27.77
N ARG A 355 23.37 -11.36 -26.92
CA ARG A 355 22.01 -11.41 -26.34
C ARG A 355 20.95 -11.12 -27.39
N GLU A 356 21.14 -10.13 -28.25
CA GLU A 356 20.22 -9.79 -29.34
C GLU A 356 20.04 -10.96 -30.32
N ILE A 357 21.12 -11.62 -30.66
CA ILE A 357 21.10 -12.82 -31.53
C ILE A 357 20.24 -13.92 -30.87
N ARG A 358 20.42 -14.17 -29.57
CA ARG A 358 19.63 -15.17 -28.81
C ARG A 358 18.15 -14.76 -28.67
N ALA A 359 17.85 -13.50 -28.46
CA ALA A 359 16.48 -13.01 -28.30
C ALA A 359 15.66 -13.11 -29.59
N LYS A 360 16.31 -13.01 -30.76
CA LYS A 360 15.67 -13.25 -32.07
C LYS A 360 15.30 -14.72 -32.29
N THR A 361 16.03 -15.64 -31.65
CA THR A 361 15.81 -17.09 -31.78
C THR A 361 14.92 -17.71 -30.70
N HIS A 362 14.72 -17.01 -29.57
CA HIS A 362 13.90 -17.48 -28.46
C HIS A 362 12.87 -16.39 -28.08
N PHE A 363 11.61 -16.77 -27.99
CA PHE A 363 10.48 -15.93 -27.61
C PHE A 363 10.68 -15.33 -26.19
N GLY A 364 11.40 -14.23 -26.04
CA GLY A 364 11.60 -13.61 -24.74
C GLY A 364 12.22 -12.21 -24.77
N MET A 365 11.44 -11.20 -24.41
CA MET A 365 11.81 -9.79 -24.19
C MET A 365 12.41 -9.06 -25.42
N TYR A 366 11.64 -8.95 -26.47
CA TYR A 366 11.95 -8.05 -27.58
C TYR A 366 11.73 -6.58 -27.17
N LEU A 367 12.82 -5.85 -27.03
CA LEU A 367 12.81 -4.39 -26.75
C LEU A 367 12.49 -3.58 -27.99
N GLY A 368 11.86 -3.87 -28.95
CA GLY A 368 11.61 -3.14 -30.18
C GLY A 368 12.85 -2.50 -30.82
N PRO A 369 12.92 -2.38 -32.15
CA PRO A 369 14.15 -2.05 -32.86
C PRO A 369 14.75 -0.67 -32.48
N LYS A 370 13.91 0.31 -32.16
CA LYS A 370 14.38 1.65 -31.77
C LYS A 370 15.15 1.65 -30.43
N ARG A 371 14.66 0.88 -29.44
CA ARG A 371 15.32 0.78 -28.13
C ARG A 371 16.60 -0.04 -28.20
N ALA A 372 16.58 -1.15 -28.89
CA ALA A 372 17.77 -1.98 -29.13
C ALA A 372 18.88 -1.17 -29.79
N LYS A 373 18.57 -0.40 -30.85
CA LYS A 373 19.53 0.48 -31.54
C LYS A 373 20.07 1.58 -30.60
N LYS A 374 19.26 2.15 -29.74
CA LYS A 374 19.68 3.15 -28.73
C LYS A 374 20.72 2.55 -27.77
N ILE A 375 20.45 1.35 -27.25
CA ILE A 375 21.35 0.64 -26.33
C ILE A 375 22.68 0.32 -27.04
N ALA A 376 22.63 -0.29 -28.23
CA ALA A 376 23.83 -0.62 -29.02
C ALA A 376 24.71 0.60 -29.29
N ARG A 377 24.09 1.74 -29.65
CA ARG A 377 24.81 3.00 -29.84
C ARG A 377 25.47 3.50 -28.55
N THR A 378 24.81 3.38 -27.42
CA THR A 378 25.36 3.80 -26.12
C THR A 378 26.54 2.94 -25.72
N PHE A 379 26.48 1.62 -25.91
CA PHE A 379 27.56 0.71 -25.57
C PHE A 379 28.73 0.81 -26.51
N GLY A 380 28.52 1.25 -27.75
CA GLY A 380 29.60 1.55 -28.72
C GLY A 380 30.39 2.83 -28.40
N ASP A 381 29.94 3.63 -27.42
CA ASP A 381 30.61 4.87 -27.00
C ASP A 381 31.05 4.79 -25.53
N LYS A 382 32.35 4.72 -25.30
CA LYS A 382 32.98 4.61 -23.98
C LYS A 382 32.61 5.79 -23.08
N ALA A 383 32.52 7.00 -23.61
CA ALA A 383 32.14 8.20 -22.82
C ALA A 383 30.68 8.13 -22.36
N SER A 384 29.78 7.63 -23.21
CA SER A 384 28.38 7.41 -22.85
C SER A 384 28.19 6.36 -21.73
N VAL A 385 28.99 5.28 -21.78
CA VAL A 385 29.00 4.25 -20.75
C VAL A 385 29.53 4.80 -19.43
N ALA A 386 30.67 5.52 -19.47
CA ALA A 386 31.23 6.17 -18.29
C ALA A 386 30.19 7.12 -17.62
N ALA A 387 29.54 7.98 -18.41
CA ALA A 387 28.55 8.91 -17.94
C ALA A 387 27.29 8.22 -17.30
N LEU A 388 26.98 6.99 -17.72
CA LEU A 388 25.93 6.19 -17.05
C LEU A 388 26.34 5.77 -15.64
N TYR A 389 27.58 5.30 -15.48
CA TYR A 389 28.11 4.90 -14.19
C TYR A 389 28.28 6.11 -13.26
N ASP A 390 28.85 7.22 -13.74
CA ASP A 390 29.03 8.44 -12.95
C ASP A 390 27.72 8.92 -12.34
N ARG A 391 26.67 9.00 -13.15
CA ARG A 391 25.33 9.40 -12.68
C ARG A 391 24.73 8.42 -11.71
N TRP A 392 24.96 7.13 -11.89
CA TRP A 392 24.48 6.12 -10.95
C TRP A 392 25.23 6.24 -9.63
N VAL A 393 26.55 6.34 -9.65
CA VAL A 393 27.36 6.50 -8.45
C VAL A 393 26.97 7.76 -7.69
N GLU A 394 26.77 8.88 -8.39
CA GLU A 394 26.25 10.11 -7.79
C GLU A 394 24.88 9.92 -7.12
N PHE A 395 23.97 9.20 -7.76
CA PHE A 395 22.65 8.91 -7.20
C PHE A 395 22.72 7.98 -5.98
N ILE A 396 23.45 6.86 -6.11
CA ILE A 396 23.47 5.81 -5.08
C ILE A 396 24.22 6.28 -3.83
N SER A 397 25.25 7.09 -3.97
CA SER A 397 26.02 7.64 -2.85
C SER A 397 25.21 8.55 -1.91
N ARG A 398 24.05 9.02 -2.37
CA ARG A 398 23.10 9.80 -1.57
C ARG A 398 22.04 8.94 -0.88
N GLN A 399 21.97 7.65 -1.21
CA GLN A 399 21.02 6.72 -0.59
C GLN A 399 21.63 6.15 0.70
N PRO A 400 20.76 5.72 1.66
CA PRO A 400 21.27 5.05 2.85
C PRO A 400 21.89 3.69 2.52
N GLY A 401 22.84 3.24 3.32
CA GLY A 401 23.44 1.91 3.25
C GLY A 401 24.85 1.85 2.65
N ASP A 402 25.32 0.63 2.43
CA ASP A 402 26.66 0.35 1.92
C ASP A 402 26.67 0.18 0.40
N HIS A 403 27.68 0.76 -0.27
CA HIS A 403 27.75 0.79 -1.73
C HIS A 403 29.08 0.25 -2.23
N TYR A 404 29.02 -0.78 -3.08
CA TYR A 404 30.19 -1.48 -3.62
C TYR A 404 30.20 -1.39 -5.15
N LEU A 405 31.41 -1.26 -5.71
CA LEU A 405 31.67 -1.38 -7.15
C LEU A 405 32.41 -2.69 -7.39
N LEU A 406 31.95 -3.51 -8.32
CA LEU A 406 32.53 -4.79 -8.65
C LEU A 406 32.80 -4.87 -10.15
N ASP A 407 34.07 -5.00 -10.54
CA ASP A 407 34.47 -5.21 -11.93
C ASP A 407 34.07 -6.60 -12.45
N THR A 408 33.50 -6.67 -13.67
CA THR A 408 32.96 -7.93 -14.24
C THR A 408 33.39 -8.20 -15.68
#